data_5afa26e1065f378a74455dd5544134eb
#
_entry.id   5afa26e1065f378a74455dd5544134eb
#
_cell.length_a   1.000
_cell.length_b   1.000
_cell.length_c   1.000
_cell.angle_alpha   90.00
_cell.angle_beta   90.00
_cell.angle_gamma   90.00
#
_symmetry.space_group_name_H-M   'P 1'
#
loop_
_entity.id
_entity.type
_entity.pdbx_description
1 polymer ?
#
loop_
_entity_poly.entity_id
_entity_poly.type
_entity_poly.pdbx_seq_one_letter_code
_entity_poly.pdbx_strand_id
1 'polypeptide(L)'
;MLLLATFLCLTAVLQQSSGQKPAKGYNDLATDKIDQQNVIVVKHNTLRAQVIPPASNMLRMEWSDAAQANAKRWADLCTLSHSPQSYRTTVTVCGENLYMSSAPTAWSDVIQAWYNEKKDFKYGSGPTRPEAVIAHYTQVVWYKSYQIGCAVAFCPQNIFSYFYVCHYCPAGNLKPLINTPYKSGPPCGDCPNACDNGLCTNPCKYEDKYLNCPELAKLPGCNKDIVKDNCRASCQCTTEIK
;
A
#
# COMPACT_ATOMS: atom_id res chain seq x y z
N MET A 1 39.51 -27.29 63.44
CA MET A 1 38.40 -26.58 62.73
C MET A 1 38.82 -26.31 61.29
N LEU A 2 38.43 -27.17 60.37
CA LEU A 2 38.71 -26.97 58.95
C LEU A 2 37.45 -26.33 58.30
N LEU A 3 37.63 -25.14 57.78
CA LEU A 3 36.60 -24.47 56.94
C LEU A 3 36.74 -24.95 55.48
N LEU A 4 35.75 -25.74 55.00
CA LEU A 4 35.64 -26.08 53.61
C LEU A 4 34.98 -24.87 52.90
N ALA A 5 35.72 -24.22 52.01
CA ALA A 5 35.19 -23.24 51.08
C ALA A 5 34.68 -23.98 49.83
N THR A 6 33.35 -24.05 49.66
CA THR A 6 32.73 -24.56 48.42
C THR A 6 32.74 -23.47 47.36
N PHE A 7 33.57 -23.62 46.33
CA PHE A 7 33.51 -22.82 45.10
C PHE A 7 32.30 -23.28 44.26
N LEU A 8 31.24 -22.48 44.22
CA LEU A 8 30.17 -22.62 43.19
C LEU A 8 30.70 -22.05 41.87
N CYS A 9 31.03 -22.95 40.96
CA CYS A 9 31.34 -22.59 39.58
C CYS A 9 30.00 -22.35 38.83
N LEU A 10 29.58 -21.08 38.66
CA LEU A 10 28.48 -20.70 37.76
C LEU A 10 28.99 -20.82 36.33
N THR A 11 28.72 -21.94 35.67
CA THR A 11 28.87 -22.05 34.22
C THR A 11 27.72 -21.28 33.58
N ALA A 12 27.99 -20.05 33.15
CA ALA A 12 27.11 -19.33 32.25
C ALA A 12 27.06 -20.07 30.89
N VAL A 13 26.00 -20.81 30.67
CA VAL A 13 25.69 -21.36 29.34
C VAL A 13 25.33 -20.18 28.45
N LEU A 14 26.30 -19.67 27.70
CA LEU A 14 26.06 -18.79 26.58
C LEU A 14 25.24 -19.59 25.52
N GLN A 15 23.96 -19.45 25.59
CA GLN A 15 23.05 -19.95 24.56
C GLN A 15 23.34 -19.13 23.31
N GLN A 16 24.20 -19.65 22.42
CA GLN A 16 24.36 -19.11 21.08
C GLN A 16 23.03 -19.24 20.40
N SER A 17 22.31 -18.12 20.33
CA SER A 17 21.19 -17.97 19.41
C SER A 17 21.73 -18.25 18.00
N SER A 18 21.53 -19.45 17.50
CA SER A 18 21.78 -19.79 16.11
C SER A 18 20.79 -18.96 15.28
N GLY A 19 21.21 -17.76 14.86
CA GLY A 19 20.39 -16.88 14.04
C GLY A 19 19.91 -17.66 12.83
N GLN A 20 18.64 -17.98 12.79
CA GLN A 20 18.01 -18.66 11.65
C GLN A 20 18.27 -17.80 10.42
N LYS A 21 18.83 -18.41 9.37
CA LYS A 21 19.11 -17.72 8.10
C LYS A 21 17.86 -17.75 7.20
N PRO A 22 17.62 -16.69 6.41
CA PRO A 22 16.54 -16.69 5.43
C PRO A 22 16.74 -17.81 4.40
N ALA A 23 15.66 -18.36 3.88
CA ALA A 23 15.69 -19.37 2.84
C ALA A 23 16.30 -18.81 1.53
N LYS A 24 16.81 -19.70 0.69
CA LYS A 24 17.31 -19.34 -0.64
C LYS A 24 16.21 -18.56 -1.42
N GLY A 25 16.61 -17.50 -2.11
CA GLY A 25 15.70 -16.64 -2.87
C GLY A 25 15.16 -15.42 -2.10
N TYR A 26 15.34 -15.33 -0.77
CA TYR A 26 14.90 -14.14 -0.02
C TYR A 26 15.59 -12.86 -0.50
N ASN A 27 16.91 -12.91 -0.71
CA ASN A 27 17.68 -11.75 -1.16
C ASN A 27 17.27 -11.27 -2.56
N ASP A 28 16.61 -12.13 -3.34
CA ASP A 28 16.11 -11.78 -4.66
C ASP A 28 14.81 -10.94 -4.59
N LEU A 29 14.18 -10.87 -3.42
CA LEU A 29 12.96 -10.10 -3.18
C LEU A 29 13.23 -8.68 -2.65
N ALA A 30 14.48 -8.34 -2.39
CA ALA A 30 14.86 -7.05 -1.82
C ALA A 30 14.49 -5.88 -2.75
N THR A 31 13.76 -4.91 -2.23
CA THR A 31 13.17 -3.80 -2.99
C THR A 31 14.08 -2.57 -3.11
N ASP A 32 15.32 -2.67 -2.68
CA ASP A 32 16.44 -1.81 -3.09
C ASP A 32 16.91 -2.13 -4.53
N LYS A 33 16.51 -3.29 -5.06
CA LYS A 33 16.76 -3.72 -6.45
C LYS A 33 15.70 -3.16 -7.38
N ILE A 34 16.12 -2.46 -8.41
CA ILE A 34 15.23 -1.85 -9.41
C ILE A 34 14.34 -2.89 -10.11
N ASP A 35 14.84 -4.11 -10.32
CA ASP A 35 14.07 -5.18 -10.94
C ASP A 35 12.82 -5.54 -10.11
N GLN A 36 12.95 -5.59 -8.77
CA GLN A 36 11.82 -5.89 -7.90
C GLN A 36 10.84 -4.72 -7.81
N GLN A 37 11.34 -3.48 -7.83
CA GLN A 37 10.50 -2.28 -7.94
C GLN A 37 9.67 -2.33 -9.23
N ASN A 38 10.31 -2.65 -10.36
CA ASN A 38 9.63 -2.78 -11.64
C ASN A 38 8.59 -3.89 -11.65
N VAL A 39 8.91 -5.08 -11.08
CA VAL A 39 7.93 -6.17 -10.94
C VAL A 39 6.70 -5.71 -10.18
N ILE A 40 6.88 -5.00 -9.06
CA ILE A 40 5.78 -4.51 -8.21
C ILE A 40 4.93 -3.50 -8.99
N VAL A 41 5.55 -2.48 -9.60
CA VAL A 41 4.84 -1.41 -10.32
C VAL A 41 4.11 -1.96 -11.55
N VAL A 42 4.79 -2.78 -12.36
CA VAL A 42 4.20 -3.37 -13.58
C VAL A 42 3.03 -4.28 -13.22
N LYS A 43 3.17 -5.13 -12.19
CA LYS A 43 2.08 -6.01 -11.77
C LYS A 43 0.85 -5.23 -11.32
N HIS A 44 1.02 -4.19 -10.51
CA HIS A 44 -0.09 -3.32 -10.10
C HIS A 44 -0.77 -2.67 -11.31
N ASN A 45 0.01 -2.07 -12.21
CA ASN A 45 -0.54 -1.38 -13.38
C ASN A 45 -1.28 -2.34 -14.33
N THR A 46 -0.76 -3.54 -14.53
CA THR A 46 -1.45 -4.57 -15.32
C THR A 46 -2.81 -4.92 -14.72
N LEU A 47 -2.89 -5.12 -13.40
CA LEU A 47 -4.13 -5.47 -12.72
C LEU A 47 -5.13 -4.31 -12.70
N ARG A 48 -4.64 -3.08 -12.53
CA ARG A 48 -5.46 -1.86 -12.52
C ARG A 48 -6.08 -1.57 -13.89
N ALA A 49 -5.34 -1.82 -14.97
CA ALA A 49 -5.86 -1.66 -16.33
C ALA A 49 -6.95 -2.68 -16.72
N GLN A 50 -7.06 -3.79 -15.97
CA GLN A 50 -7.94 -4.93 -16.29
C GLN A 50 -9.15 -5.05 -15.34
N VAL A 51 -9.46 -3.99 -14.57
CA VAL A 51 -10.63 -4.03 -13.67
C VAL A 51 -11.95 -4.13 -14.44
N ILE A 52 -12.93 -4.78 -13.82
CA ILE A 52 -14.29 -4.94 -14.36
C ILE A 52 -15.29 -4.49 -13.28
N PRO A 53 -16.14 -3.48 -13.58
CA PRO A 53 -16.23 -2.70 -14.83
C PRO A 53 -14.97 -1.90 -15.12
N PRO A 54 -14.70 -1.47 -16.37
CA PRO A 54 -13.53 -0.64 -16.69
C PRO A 54 -13.56 0.69 -15.92
N ALA A 55 -12.38 1.23 -15.66
CA ALA A 55 -12.20 2.46 -14.89
C ALA A 55 -11.89 3.66 -15.81
N SER A 56 -12.60 4.79 -15.64
CA SER A 56 -12.35 6.01 -16.41
C SER A 56 -11.27 6.91 -15.82
N ASN A 57 -10.95 6.74 -14.51
CA ASN A 57 -10.09 7.64 -13.75
C ASN A 57 -8.93 6.94 -13.04
N MET A 58 -8.59 5.72 -13.42
CA MET A 58 -7.57 4.92 -12.74
C MET A 58 -6.17 5.48 -12.98
N LEU A 59 -5.51 6.00 -11.95
CA LEU A 59 -4.13 6.48 -12.06
C LEU A 59 -3.14 5.32 -12.24
N ARG A 60 -2.15 5.54 -13.08
CA ARG A 60 -0.97 4.68 -13.21
C ARG A 60 -0.12 4.80 -11.96
N MET A 61 0.31 3.67 -11.41
CA MET A 61 1.23 3.65 -10.26
C MET A 61 2.67 3.85 -10.70
N GLU A 62 3.42 4.56 -9.85
CA GLU A 62 4.86 4.75 -9.92
C GLU A 62 5.51 4.36 -8.58
N TRP A 63 6.80 4.03 -8.62
CA TRP A 63 7.56 3.73 -7.42
C TRP A 63 7.82 4.99 -6.59
N SER A 64 7.78 4.84 -5.26
CA SER A 64 8.09 5.90 -4.30
C SER A 64 9.09 5.40 -3.27
N ASP A 65 10.31 5.96 -3.32
CA ASP A 65 11.37 5.64 -2.35
C ASP A 65 10.96 6.03 -0.92
N ALA A 66 10.21 7.12 -0.76
CA ALA A 66 9.70 7.53 0.55
C ALA A 66 8.72 6.52 1.14
N ALA A 67 7.81 6.00 0.32
CA ALA A 67 6.87 4.96 0.74
C ALA A 67 7.61 3.63 1.01
N GLN A 68 8.61 3.28 0.20
CA GLN A 68 9.45 2.10 0.39
C GLN A 68 10.24 2.17 1.69
N ALA A 69 10.88 3.31 1.99
CA ALA A 69 11.63 3.49 3.24
C ALA A 69 10.73 3.34 4.47
N ASN A 70 9.49 3.87 4.41
CA ASN A 70 8.50 3.70 5.46
C ASN A 70 8.05 2.23 5.60
N ALA A 71 7.75 1.55 4.48
CA ALA A 71 7.38 0.14 4.47
C ALA A 71 8.50 -0.74 5.04
N LYS A 72 9.76 -0.47 4.67
CA LYS A 72 10.93 -1.19 5.20
C LYS A 72 11.08 -0.99 6.71
N ARG A 73 10.99 0.24 7.18
CA ARG A 73 11.09 0.56 8.61
C ARG A 73 10.03 -0.18 9.43
N TRP A 74 8.82 -0.38 8.87
CA TRP A 74 7.77 -1.15 9.54
C TRP A 74 7.99 -2.65 9.44
N ALA A 75 8.34 -3.15 8.25
CA ALA A 75 8.61 -4.57 8.03
C ALA A 75 9.70 -5.11 8.95
N ASP A 76 10.80 -4.33 9.12
CA ASP A 76 11.94 -4.71 9.96
C ASP A 76 11.59 -4.86 11.45
N LEU A 77 10.45 -4.32 11.92
CA LEU A 77 9.95 -4.52 13.28
C LEU A 77 9.29 -5.89 13.47
N CYS A 78 8.98 -6.62 12.41
CA CYS A 78 8.42 -7.97 12.46
C CYS A 78 7.15 -8.09 13.33
N THR A 79 6.30 -7.07 13.33
CA THR A 79 5.09 -7.00 14.15
C THR A 79 3.95 -7.88 13.63
N LEU A 80 3.98 -8.22 12.33
CA LEU A 80 2.93 -8.93 11.58
C LEU A 80 1.54 -8.27 11.70
N SER A 81 1.50 -6.95 11.88
CA SER A 81 0.29 -6.16 12.04
C SER A 81 0.37 -4.85 11.27
N HIS A 82 -0.76 -4.17 11.10
CA HIS A 82 -0.80 -2.87 10.46
C HIS A 82 -0.01 -1.81 11.23
N SER A 83 0.69 -0.95 10.47
CA SER A 83 1.46 0.15 11.02
C SER A 83 0.56 1.28 11.56
N PRO A 84 0.97 1.99 12.61
CA PRO A 84 0.38 3.27 12.94
C PRO A 84 0.64 4.29 11.82
N GLN A 85 -0.22 5.31 11.74
CA GLN A 85 -0.16 6.32 10.67
C GLN A 85 1.22 6.99 10.55
N SER A 86 1.93 7.19 11.66
CA SER A 86 3.26 7.78 11.69
C SER A 86 4.33 6.99 10.90
N TYR A 87 4.11 5.70 10.71
CA TYR A 87 4.99 4.84 9.91
C TYR A 87 4.64 4.80 8.42
N ARG A 88 3.46 5.28 8.03
CA ARG A 88 3.00 5.29 6.63
C ARG A 88 2.56 6.67 6.15
N THR A 89 3.26 7.72 6.60
CA THR A 89 3.07 9.09 6.10
C THR A 89 4.31 9.51 5.32
N THR A 90 4.10 9.96 4.09
CA THR A 90 5.07 10.66 3.24
C THR A 90 4.71 12.14 3.21
N VAL A 91 4.45 12.74 2.06
CA VAL A 91 3.78 14.06 1.96
C VAL A 91 2.29 13.96 2.24
N THR A 92 1.74 12.75 2.17
CA THR A 92 0.35 12.40 2.47
C THR A 92 0.31 11.10 3.29
N VAL A 93 -0.82 10.81 3.91
CA VAL A 93 -1.06 9.51 4.54
C VAL A 93 -1.21 8.44 3.46
N CYS A 94 -0.55 7.30 3.64
CA CYS A 94 -0.63 6.17 2.73
C CYS A 94 -1.49 5.04 3.32
N GLY A 95 -2.15 4.29 2.45
CA GLY A 95 -2.75 3.01 2.77
C GLY A 95 -1.70 1.90 2.88
N GLU A 96 -2.12 0.72 3.31
CA GLU A 96 -1.19 -0.38 3.56
C GLU A 96 -1.83 -1.72 3.23
N ASN A 97 -1.11 -2.58 2.49
CA ASN A 97 -1.40 -4.00 2.39
C ASN A 97 -0.27 -4.81 3.02
N LEU A 98 -0.63 -5.87 3.72
CA LEU A 98 0.27 -6.79 4.39
C LEU A 98 0.12 -8.20 3.80
N TYR A 99 1.24 -8.94 3.76
CA TYR A 99 1.23 -10.36 3.44
C TYR A 99 2.26 -11.08 4.31
N MET A 100 1.92 -12.27 4.74
CA MET A 100 2.76 -13.08 5.62
C MET A 100 2.93 -14.47 5.03
N SER A 101 4.15 -15.00 5.10
CA SER A 101 4.46 -16.32 4.54
C SER A 101 5.52 -17.03 5.37
N SER A 102 5.48 -18.35 5.37
CA SER A 102 6.51 -19.21 5.98
C SER A 102 7.70 -19.45 5.03
N ALA A 103 7.57 -19.07 3.74
CA ALA A 103 8.61 -19.18 2.73
C ALA A 103 8.67 -17.90 1.89
N PRO A 104 9.82 -17.60 1.22
CA PRO A 104 9.90 -16.50 0.28
C PRO A 104 8.87 -16.65 -0.82
N THR A 105 8.08 -15.60 -1.06
CA THR A 105 7.02 -15.55 -2.08
C THR A 105 7.34 -14.42 -3.06
N ALA A 106 7.27 -14.69 -4.34
CA ALA A 106 7.53 -13.66 -5.35
C ALA A 106 6.54 -12.49 -5.24
N TRP A 107 7.00 -11.27 -5.47
CA TRP A 107 6.14 -10.08 -5.40
C TRP A 107 4.91 -10.17 -6.32
N SER A 108 5.07 -10.77 -7.51
CA SER A 108 3.94 -11.01 -8.42
C SER A 108 2.83 -11.84 -7.79
N ASP A 109 3.20 -12.84 -6.98
CA ASP A 109 2.25 -13.76 -6.34
C ASP A 109 1.61 -13.11 -5.10
N VAL A 110 2.39 -12.35 -4.33
CA VAL A 110 1.87 -11.55 -3.20
C VAL A 110 0.80 -10.57 -3.69
N ILE A 111 1.10 -9.80 -4.75
CA ILE A 111 0.16 -8.82 -5.32
C ILE A 111 -1.05 -9.54 -5.92
N GLN A 112 -0.84 -10.69 -6.57
CA GLN A 112 -1.94 -11.50 -7.10
C GLN A 112 -2.84 -12.02 -5.98
N ALA A 113 -2.30 -12.43 -4.84
CA ALA A 113 -3.09 -12.87 -3.69
C ALA A 113 -4.02 -11.75 -3.19
N TRP A 114 -3.53 -10.52 -3.05
CA TRP A 114 -4.36 -9.35 -2.72
C TRP A 114 -5.45 -9.08 -3.78
N TYR A 115 -5.08 -9.17 -5.06
CA TYR A 115 -6.03 -8.94 -6.14
C TYR A 115 -7.10 -10.03 -6.23
N ASN A 116 -6.80 -11.27 -5.82
CA ASN A 116 -7.73 -12.40 -5.89
C ASN A 116 -8.94 -12.24 -4.95
N GLU A 117 -8.90 -11.33 -3.98
CA GLU A 117 -10.09 -10.97 -3.18
C GLU A 117 -11.21 -10.37 -4.04
N LYS A 118 -10.94 -9.98 -5.31
CA LYS A 118 -11.96 -9.54 -6.28
C LYS A 118 -13.13 -10.52 -6.44
N LYS A 119 -12.90 -11.83 -6.20
CA LYS A 119 -13.93 -12.87 -6.26
C LYS A 119 -15.04 -12.64 -5.23
N ASP A 120 -14.69 -12.00 -4.12
CA ASP A 120 -15.58 -11.68 -3.01
C ASP A 120 -16.08 -10.23 -3.02
N PHE A 121 -15.79 -9.48 -4.10
CA PHE A 121 -16.17 -8.08 -4.29
C PHE A 121 -17.11 -7.89 -5.46
N LYS A 122 -18.18 -7.10 -5.27
CA LYS A 122 -19.06 -6.65 -6.33
C LYS A 122 -19.06 -5.13 -6.40
N TYR A 123 -18.61 -4.58 -7.54
CA TYR A 123 -18.57 -3.13 -7.75
C TYR A 123 -19.95 -2.47 -7.49
N GLY A 124 -19.94 -1.38 -6.73
CA GLY A 124 -21.14 -0.66 -6.30
C GLY A 124 -21.85 -1.25 -5.09
N SER A 125 -21.60 -2.52 -4.75
CA SER A 125 -22.23 -3.21 -3.62
C SER A 125 -21.26 -3.52 -2.49
N GLY A 126 -19.96 -3.71 -2.78
CA GLY A 126 -18.95 -4.10 -1.79
C GLY A 126 -18.81 -5.62 -1.67
N PRO A 127 -18.59 -6.14 -0.44
CA PRO A 127 -18.35 -7.56 -0.22
C PRO A 127 -19.57 -8.40 -0.57
N THR A 128 -19.35 -9.56 -1.21
CA THR A 128 -20.44 -10.48 -1.62
C THR A 128 -21.05 -11.25 -0.45
N ARG A 129 -20.39 -11.25 0.71
CA ARG A 129 -20.83 -11.85 1.96
C ARG A 129 -20.25 -11.05 3.15
N PRO A 130 -20.89 -11.04 4.33
CA PRO A 130 -20.53 -10.15 5.45
C PRO A 130 -19.06 -10.23 5.91
N GLU A 131 -18.47 -11.44 5.97
CA GLU A 131 -17.09 -11.64 6.46
C GLU A 131 -16.05 -11.64 5.32
N ALA A 132 -16.44 -11.31 4.08
CA ALA A 132 -15.49 -11.31 2.98
C ALA A 132 -14.44 -10.21 3.13
N VAL A 133 -13.17 -10.59 3.09
CA VAL A 133 -12.06 -9.64 3.07
C VAL A 133 -11.91 -9.13 1.64
N ILE A 134 -12.00 -7.83 1.45
CA ILE A 134 -11.89 -7.14 0.16
C ILE A 134 -10.90 -5.98 0.17
N ALA A 135 -10.37 -5.67 1.37
CA ALA A 135 -9.60 -4.44 1.58
C ALA A 135 -8.26 -4.43 0.85
N HIS A 136 -7.63 -5.59 0.67
CA HIS A 136 -6.39 -5.65 -0.11
C HIS A 136 -6.66 -5.41 -1.60
N TYR A 137 -7.72 -6.03 -2.15
CA TYR A 137 -8.13 -5.80 -3.53
C TYR A 137 -8.48 -4.34 -3.78
N THR A 138 -9.36 -3.75 -2.95
CA THR A 138 -9.80 -2.37 -3.14
C THR A 138 -8.65 -1.38 -3.03
N GLN A 139 -7.64 -1.63 -2.19
CA GLN A 139 -6.42 -0.83 -2.13
C GLN A 139 -5.57 -0.97 -3.41
N VAL A 140 -5.39 -2.19 -3.93
CA VAL A 140 -4.65 -2.42 -5.20
C VAL A 140 -5.28 -1.64 -6.35
N VAL A 141 -6.61 -1.57 -6.40
CA VAL A 141 -7.37 -0.91 -7.49
C VAL A 141 -7.92 0.47 -7.10
N TRP A 142 -7.43 1.06 -6.01
CA TRP A 142 -7.86 2.40 -5.61
C TRP A 142 -7.35 3.44 -6.61
N TYR A 143 -8.29 4.10 -7.29
CA TYR A 143 -7.98 4.95 -8.45
C TYR A 143 -6.94 6.04 -8.15
N LYS A 144 -7.04 6.67 -6.98
CA LYS A 144 -6.25 7.84 -6.58
C LYS A 144 -4.86 7.48 -6.04
N SER A 145 -4.64 6.25 -5.57
CA SER A 145 -3.31 5.81 -5.12
C SER A 145 -2.41 5.62 -6.35
N TYR A 146 -1.46 6.52 -6.55
CA TYR A 146 -0.56 6.50 -7.71
C TYR A 146 0.90 6.25 -7.34
N GLN A 147 1.26 6.30 -6.07
CA GLN A 147 2.61 5.99 -5.59
C GLN A 147 2.57 4.71 -4.74
N ILE A 148 3.57 3.86 -4.93
CA ILE A 148 3.72 2.62 -4.17
C ILE A 148 5.17 2.42 -3.76
N GLY A 149 5.35 1.95 -2.52
CA GLY A 149 6.65 1.50 -2.02
C GLY A 149 6.45 0.29 -1.11
N CYS A 150 7.25 -0.74 -1.34
CA CYS A 150 7.11 -2.01 -0.65
C CYS A 150 8.44 -2.48 -0.05
N ALA A 151 8.36 -3.32 0.98
CA ALA A 151 9.50 -4.00 1.56
C ALA A 151 9.10 -5.38 2.11
N VAL A 152 10.07 -6.27 2.20
CA VAL A 152 9.93 -7.57 2.85
C VAL A 152 11.01 -7.72 3.91
N ALA A 153 10.64 -8.25 5.08
CA ALA A 153 11.58 -8.59 6.16
C ALA A 153 11.58 -10.09 6.46
N PHE A 154 12.73 -10.60 6.89
CA PHE A 154 12.85 -11.94 7.45
C PHE A 154 12.70 -11.90 8.97
N CYS A 155 11.65 -12.54 9.48
CA CYS A 155 11.21 -12.52 10.87
C CYS A 155 11.25 -13.93 11.49
N PRO A 156 12.45 -14.50 11.75
CA PRO A 156 12.60 -15.92 12.12
C PRO A 156 11.96 -16.31 13.45
N GLN A 157 11.63 -15.33 14.30
CA GLN A 157 11.02 -15.58 15.61
C GLN A 157 9.49 -15.63 15.53
N ASN A 158 8.90 -15.33 14.37
CA ASN A 158 7.47 -15.30 14.19
C ASN A 158 6.95 -16.58 13.53
N ILE A 159 5.64 -16.84 13.68
CA ILE A 159 4.98 -17.99 13.05
C ILE A 159 5.08 -17.93 11.51
N PHE A 160 5.08 -16.72 10.94
CA PHE A 160 5.39 -16.45 9.53
C PHE A 160 6.74 -15.76 9.46
N SER A 161 7.72 -16.42 8.84
CA SER A 161 9.09 -15.93 8.78
C SER A 161 9.32 -14.81 7.77
N TYR A 162 8.35 -14.49 6.92
CA TYR A 162 8.47 -13.43 5.92
C TYR A 162 7.28 -12.48 6.02
N PHE A 163 7.59 -11.20 6.23
CA PHE A 163 6.61 -10.13 6.39
C PHE A 163 6.75 -9.11 5.26
N TYR A 164 5.73 -9.01 4.43
CA TYR A 164 5.64 -8.12 3.28
C TYR A 164 4.75 -6.94 3.62
N VAL A 165 5.21 -5.74 3.34
CA VAL A 165 4.51 -4.48 3.59
C VAL A 165 4.55 -3.64 2.33
N CYS A 166 3.38 -3.21 1.83
CA CYS A 166 3.27 -2.21 0.76
C CYS A 166 2.48 -1.00 1.25
N HIS A 167 3.02 0.19 1.02
CA HIS A 167 2.37 1.46 1.27
C HIS A 167 1.90 2.09 -0.04
N TYR A 168 0.65 2.57 -0.08
CA TYR A 168 -0.04 3.13 -1.24
C TYR A 168 -0.36 4.59 -0.97
N CYS A 169 0.15 5.52 -1.75
CA CYS A 169 -0.01 6.95 -1.49
C CYS A 169 -0.66 7.68 -2.68
N PRO A 170 -1.66 8.52 -2.42
CA PRO A 170 -2.43 8.69 -1.19
C PRO A 170 -3.15 7.42 -0.75
N ALA A 171 -3.61 7.39 0.51
CA ALA A 171 -4.35 6.25 1.06
C ALA A 171 -5.64 5.98 0.29
N GLY A 172 -5.93 4.69 0.07
CA GLY A 172 -7.21 4.22 -0.40
C GLY A 172 -8.16 3.82 0.74
N ASN A 173 -9.14 2.99 0.38
CA ASN A 173 -10.07 2.36 1.31
C ASN A 173 -10.83 3.34 2.20
N LEU A 174 -11.17 4.53 1.67
CA LEU A 174 -12.04 5.47 2.36
C LEU A 174 -13.43 4.86 2.51
N LYS A 175 -13.90 4.72 3.76
CA LYS A 175 -15.15 4.00 4.09
C LYS A 175 -16.35 4.35 3.20
N PRO A 176 -16.65 5.64 2.90
CA PRO A 176 -17.79 5.96 2.05
C PRO A 176 -17.66 5.49 0.60
N LEU A 177 -16.44 5.22 0.13
CA LEU A 177 -16.14 4.94 -1.28
C LEU A 177 -15.62 3.51 -1.52
N ILE A 178 -15.50 2.69 -0.49
CA ILE A 178 -14.86 1.36 -0.61
C ILE A 178 -15.57 0.45 -1.62
N ASN A 179 -16.87 0.65 -1.82
CA ASN A 179 -17.66 -0.12 -2.78
C ASN A 179 -17.47 0.34 -4.23
N THR A 180 -16.89 1.53 -4.42
CA THR A 180 -16.61 2.13 -5.74
C THR A 180 -15.16 2.67 -5.72
N PRO A 181 -14.14 1.79 -5.69
CA PRO A 181 -12.74 2.18 -5.52
C PRO A 181 -12.16 2.94 -6.72
N TYR A 182 -12.94 3.09 -7.79
CA TYR A 182 -12.68 3.89 -8.99
C TYR A 182 -14.00 4.29 -9.63
N LYS A 183 -13.97 5.22 -10.60
CA LYS A 183 -15.15 5.59 -11.40
C LYS A 183 -15.27 4.65 -12.59
N SER A 184 -16.41 3.98 -12.71
CA SER A 184 -16.70 3.12 -13.87
C SER A 184 -16.92 3.96 -15.13
N GLY A 185 -16.30 3.53 -16.23
CA GLY A 185 -16.41 4.17 -17.53
C GLY A 185 -15.33 3.69 -18.51
N PRO A 186 -15.30 4.23 -19.74
CA PRO A 186 -14.26 3.89 -20.70
C PRO A 186 -12.87 4.17 -20.12
N PRO A 187 -11.85 3.30 -20.34
CA PRO A 187 -10.50 3.56 -19.88
C PRO A 187 -10.03 4.95 -20.32
N CYS A 188 -9.39 5.69 -19.37
CA CYS A 188 -8.98 7.07 -19.56
C CYS A 188 -10.09 8.09 -19.89
N GLY A 189 -11.37 7.76 -19.67
CA GLY A 189 -12.48 8.67 -19.97
C GLY A 189 -12.37 10.02 -19.25
N ASP A 190 -11.79 10.05 -18.05
CA ASP A 190 -11.58 11.27 -17.28
C ASP A 190 -10.19 11.93 -17.53
N CYS A 191 -9.34 11.31 -18.34
CA CYS A 191 -7.98 11.80 -18.64
C CYS A 191 -7.59 11.58 -20.13
N PRO A 192 -8.41 11.98 -21.11
CA PRO A 192 -8.19 11.62 -22.52
C PRO A 192 -6.85 12.13 -23.09
N ASN A 193 -6.30 13.22 -22.55
CA ASN A 193 -5.03 13.80 -22.96
C ASN A 193 -3.83 13.33 -22.12
N ALA A 194 -4.05 12.45 -21.13
CA ALA A 194 -3.04 11.94 -20.21
C ALA A 194 -3.28 10.45 -19.94
N CYS A 195 -3.26 9.67 -21.02
CA CYS A 195 -3.59 8.25 -21.01
C CYS A 195 -2.38 7.42 -21.44
N ASP A 196 -2.03 6.42 -20.65
CA ASP A 196 -1.01 5.42 -20.97
C ASP A 196 -1.54 4.01 -20.66
N ASN A 197 -1.73 3.21 -21.73
CA ASN A 197 -2.20 1.82 -21.62
C ASN A 197 -3.50 1.67 -20.77
N GLY A 198 -4.43 2.61 -20.91
CA GLY A 198 -5.72 2.61 -20.22
C GLY A 198 -5.67 3.16 -18.79
N LEU A 199 -4.55 3.74 -18.38
CA LEU A 199 -4.34 4.37 -17.07
C LEU A 199 -4.03 5.86 -17.22
N CYS A 200 -4.57 6.67 -16.31
CA CYS A 200 -4.31 8.11 -16.26
C CYS A 200 -2.90 8.42 -15.73
N THR A 201 -2.21 9.40 -16.32
CA THR A 201 -0.85 9.79 -15.95
C THR A 201 -0.74 11.20 -15.35
N ASN A 202 -1.88 11.82 -15.02
CA ASN A 202 -1.99 13.18 -14.52
C ASN A 202 -2.59 13.25 -13.11
N PRO A 203 -1.90 12.73 -12.06
CA PRO A 203 -2.40 12.85 -10.71
C PRO A 203 -2.41 14.32 -10.26
N CYS A 204 -3.47 14.72 -9.57
CA CYS A 204 -3.48 15.98 -8.85
C CYS A 204 -2.47 15.92 -7.69
N LYS A 205 -1.55 16.88 -7.61
CA LYS A 205 -0.53 16.96 -6.56
C LYS A 205 -1.01 17.63 -5.27
N TYR A 206 -2.27 18.02 -5.25
CA TYR A 206 -2.92 18.64 -4.10
C TYR A 206 -3.98 17.71 -3.52
N GLU A 207 -4.31 17.94 -2.27
CA GLU A 207 -5.39 17.22 -1.59
C GLU A 207 -6.44 18.19 -1.07
N ASP A 208 -7.66 17.71 -1.02
CA ASP A 208 -8.77 18.37 -0.33
C ASP A 208 -8.83 17.88 1.10
N LYS A 209 -8.98 18.78 2.07
CA LYS A 209 -9.12 18.41 3.48
C LYS A 209 -10.51 17.88 3.83
N TYR A 210 -11.52 18.19 3.00
CA TYR A 210 -12.90 17.84 3.25
C TYR A 210 -13.52 17.14 2.02
N LEU A 211 -14.39 16.18 2.28
CA LEU A 211 -15.07 15.40 1.22
C LEU A 211 -16.01 16.23 0.36
N ASN A 212 -16.55 17.33 0.89
CA ASN A 212 -17.44 18.26 0.18
C ASN A 212 -16.70 19.40 -0.52
N CYS A 213 -15.38 19.32 -0.65
CA CYS A 213 -14.61 20.33 -1.39
C CYS A 213 -15.04 20.52 -2.84
N PRO A 214 -15.46 19.50 -3.60
CA PRO A 214 -16.00 19.71 -4.94
C PRO A 214 -17.22 20.63 -4.99
N GLU A 215 -18.09 20.58 -3.98
CA GLU A 215 -19.26 21.44 -3.84
C GLU A 215 -18.84 22.84 -3.40
N LEU A 216 -17.93 22.93 -2.40
CA LEU A 216 -17.42 24.22 -1.91
C LEU A 216 -16.65 24.99 -2.97
N ALA A 217 -15.94 24.32 -3.86
CA ALA A 217 -15.25 24.94 -4.98
C ALA A 217 -16.20 25.57 -6.00
N LYS A 218 -17.43 25.06 -6.10
CA LYS A 218 -18.50 25.64 -6.95
C LYS A 218 -19.20 26.78 -6.23
N LEU A 219 -19.56 26.58 -4.96
CA LEU A 219 -20.26 27.57 -4.12
C LEU A 219 -19.84 27.38 -2.66
N PRO A 220 -19.21 28.36 -2.01
CA PRO A 220 -19.00 29.78 -2.38
C PRO A 220 -17.85 30.05 -3.38
N GLY A 221 -17.06 29.00 -3.77
CA GLY A 221 -16.07 29.13 -4.82
C GLY A 221 -14.63 29.32 -4.32
N CYS A 222 -13.67 29.06 -5.19
CA CYS A 222 -12.23 29.08 -4.90
C CYS A 222 -11.65 30.49 -4.67
N ASN A 223 -12.43 31.53 -4.84
CA ASN A 223 -12.07 32.91 -4.50
C ASN A 223 -12.17 33.23 -2.98
N LYS A 224 -12.74 32.30 -2.21
CA LYS A 224 -12.77 32.40 -0.74
C LYS A 224 -11.55 31.73 -0.15
N ASP A 225 -10.77 32.43 0.66
CA ASP A 225 -9.52 31.93 1.25
C ASP A 225 -9.71 30.59 1.97
N ILE A 226 -10.79 30.46 2.76
CA ILE A 226 -11.09 29.21 3.48
C ILE A 226 -11.30 28.03 2.52
N VAL A 227 -11.87 28.23 1.33
CA VAL A 227 -12.06 27.19 0.32
C VAL A 227 -10.73 26.92 -0.39
N LYS A 228 -10.03 27.98 -0.82
CA LYS A 228 -8.73 27.88 -1.48
C LYS A 228 -7.70 27.11 -0.66
N ASP A 229 -7.65 27.35 0.66
CA ASP A 229 -6.66 26.73 1.55
C ASP A 229 -6.98 25.30 1.95
N ASN A 230 -8.27 24.96 1.99
CA ASN A 230 -8.72 23.64 2.45
C ASN A 230 -9.18 22.71 1.32
N CYS A 231 -9.47 23.25 0.13
CA CYS A 231 -9.94 22.51 -1.04
C CYS A 231 -8.98 22.66 -2.23
N ARG A 232 -7.69 22.45 -1.98
CA ARG A 232 -6.63 22.74 -2.94
C ARG A 232 -6.74 21.90 -4.21
N ALA A 233 -7.09 20.61 -4.09
CA ALA A 233 -7.29 19.74 -5.24
C ALA A 233 -8.48 20.24 -6.07
N SER A 234 -9.61 20.51 -5.44
CA SER A 234 -10.81 21.00 -6.13
C SER A 234 -10.60 22.37 -6.78
N CYS A 235 -9.76 23.23 -6.21
CA CYS A 235 -9.51 24.58 -6.71
C CYS A 235 -8.39 24.67 -7.76
N GLN A 236 -7.35 23.82 -7.68
CA GLN A 236 -6.15 23.97 -8.48
C GLN A 236 -6.01 22.91 -9.57
N CYS A 237 -6.62 21.74 -9.38
CA CYS A 237 -6.60 20.68 -10.36
C CYS A 237 -7.87 20.74 -11.23
N THR A 238 -7.72 21.04 -12.51
CA THR A 238 -8.82 21.23 -13.45
C THR A 238 -9.00 20.04 -14.40
N THR A 239 -7.91 19.39 -14.75
CA THR A 239 -7.86 18.26 -15.69
C THR A 239 -7.24 17.00 -15.08
N GLU A 240 -6.64 17.14 -13.93
CA GLU A 240 -5.95 16.09 -13.21
C GLU A 240 -6.95 15.22 -12.42
N ILE A 241 -6.56 13.98 -12.19
CA ILE A 241 -7.34 13.02 -11.37
C ILE A 241 -7.17 13.37 -9.88
N LYS A 242 -8.30 13.65 -9.20
CA LYS A 242 -8.38 14.11 -7.80
C LYS A 242 -8.96 13.03 -6.89
#